data_c012149455eff37c46f5956dd76a7e59
#
_entry.id   c012149455eff37c46f5956dd76a7e59
#
_cell.length_a   1.000
_cell.length_b   1.000
_cell.length_c   1.000
_cell.angle_alpha   90.00
_cell.angle_beta   90.00
_cell.angle_gamma   90.00
#
_symmetry.space_group_name_H-M   'P 1'
#
loop_
_entity.id
_entity.type
_entity.pdbx_description
1 polymer ?
#
loop_
_entity_poly.entity_id
_entity_poly.type
_entity_poly.pdbx_seq_one_letter_code
_entity_poly.pdbx_strand_id
1 'polypeptide(L)'
;MTVLVAGAGPAGARLAIRLAQAGEQVMLVDPLSDPHRNAYSSAAVPMRDVLQLGIPNDCWGSRWNGWQLHDPEGMTHQWWANDALGVVLDFGRLRAALWEQACRAGVHLISGCRVALEQLQDDCATVELRSGRSASERRTVRWLVDATGSQRILLRQAGVPVETREDPLLKGEGVEWLLQADDRRSAPWRDRLSFFLGSHWVSHGYGWVFPMDQHRLKVGICRLPPPLSGRGDALGSSLRRLIQHCDLDSLPVLDRHGGLVSSTVRRDQSMGHGALIAVGDAAGTCNLLGGEGLRHALRSSDLLADVMSDERAHPQKRDALISHYSFRLRRRLGWRWGISGRLARRTWWGLDAPRADRRMLRLIEGLSRQAGAEDLSQLLFDYRFERYGPRLLPYLI
;
A
#
# COMPACT_ATOMS: atom_id res chain seq x y z
N MET A 1 30.83 -0.10 -8.45
CA MET A 1 30.24 -0.12 -7.09
C MET A 1 28.78 -0.44 -7.19
N THR A 2 28.26 -1.32 -6.34
CA THR A 2 26.92 -1.92 -6.40
C THR A 2 25.85 -1.01 -5.78
N VAL A 3 24.61 -1.07 -6.30
CA VAL A 3 23.41 -0.55 -5.64
C VAL A 3 22.80 -1.68 -4.81
N LEU A 4 22.58 -1.45 -3.51
CA LEU A 4 21.88 -2.40 -2.65
C LEU A 4 20.47 -1.92 -2.35
N VAL A 5 19.48 -2.77 -2.66
CA VAL A 5 18.07 -2.54 -2.35
C VAL A 5 17.65 -3.46 -1.21
N ALA A 6 17.31 -2.89 -0.06
CA ALA A 6 16.86 -3.62 1.11
C ALA A 6 15.33 -3.70 1.16
N GLY A 7 14.81 -4.89 0.98
CA GLY A 7 13.40 -5.23 0.86
C GLY A 7 13.01 -5.59 -0.58
N ALA A 8 12.65 -6.85 -0.83
CA ALA A 8 12.20 -7.34 -2.13
C ALA A 8 10.66 -7.39 -2.23
N GLY A 9 9.98 -6.47 -1.57
CA GLY A 9 8.59 -6.15 -1.84
C GLY A 9 8.41 -5.54 -3.24
N PRO A 10 7.18 -5.21 -3.66
CA PRO A 10 6.91 -4.72 -5.01
C PRO A 10 7.76 -3.52 -5.42
N ALA A 11 7.97 -2.56 -4.51
CA ALA A 11 8.79 -1.38 -4.80
C ALA A 11 10.26 -1.75 -5.01
N GLY A 12 10.87 -2.48 -4.07
CA GLY A 12 12.30 -2.82 -4.15
C GLY A 12 12.61 -3.72 -5.33
N ALA A 13 11.79 -4.76 -5.56
CA ALA A 13 11.99 -5.67 -6.69
C ALA A 13 11.84 -4.94 -8.04
N ARG A 14 10.80 -4.09 -8.19
CA ARG A 14 10.61 -3.27 -9.41
C ARG A 14 11.80 -2.34 -9.67
N LEU A 15 12.28 -1.66 -8.63
CA LEU A 15 13.45 -0.79 -8.74
C LEU A 15 14.69 -1.58 -9.15
N ALA A 16 14.96 -2.71 -8.50
CA ALA A 16 16.10 -3.57 -8.80
C ALA A 16 16.10 -4.02 -10.27
N ILE A 17 14.94 -4.46 -10.78
CA ILE A 17 14.75 -4.83 -12.20
C ILE A 17 15.11 -3.66 -13.12
N ARG A 18 14.55 -2.47 -12.86
CA ARG A 18 14.76 -1.27 -13.68
C ARG A 18 16.23 -0.83 -13.71
N LEU A 19 16.88 -0.84 -12.55
CA LEU A 19 18.31 -0.49 -12.44
C LEU A 19 19.20 -1.50 -13.15
N ALA A 20 18.93 -2.81 -13.00
CA ALA A 20 19.70 -3.84 -13.70
C ALA A 20 19.54 -3.75 -15.22
N GLN A 21 18.30 -3.47 -15.71
CA GLN A 21 18.03 -3.22 -17.13
C GLN A 21 18.76 -1.97 -17.66
N ALA A 22 19.02 -0.99 -16.79
CA ALA A 22 19.85 0.20 -17.12
C ALA A 22 21.36 -0.06 -17.01
N GLY A 23 21.78 -1.32 -16.74
CA GLY A 23 23.18 -1.73 -16.66
C GLY A 23 23.84 -1.50 -15.31
N GLU A 24 23.08 -1.30 -14.23
CA GLU A 24 23.61 -1.22 -12.88
C GLU A 24 23.85 -2.62 -12.28
N GLN A 25 24.90 -2.74 -11.47
CA GLN A 25 25.08 -3.91 -10.61
C GLN A 25 24.19 -3.77 -9.39
N VAL A 26 23.19 -4.64 -9.26
CA VAL A 26 22.16 -4.55 -8.21
C VAL A 26 22.17 -5.79 -7.32
N MET A 27 22.19 -5.56 -6.02
CA MET A 27 21.95 -6.56 -4.98
C MET A 27 20.58 -6.26 -4.36
N LEU A 28 19.68 -7.24 -4.35
CA LEU A 28 18.35 -7.17 -3.75
C LEU A 28 18.29 -8.11 -2.56
N VAL A 29 18.02 -7.59 -1.37
CA VAL A 29 18.07 -8.35 -0.12
C VAL A 29 16.71 -8.34 0.58
N ASP A 30 16.23 -9.51 1.00
CA ASP A 30 14.96 -9.62 1.73
C ASP A 30 15.05 -10.60 2.91
N PRO A 31 14.45 -10.29 4.07
CA PRO A 31 14.41 -11.18 5.22
C PRO A 31 13.56 -12.44 4.99
N LEU A 32 12.64 -12.43 4.02
CA LEU A 32 11.86 -13.60 3.65
C LEU A 32 12.68 -14.53 2.77
N SER A 33 12.61 -15.83 3.02
CA SER A 33 13.18 -16.86 2.17
C SER A 33 12.20 -17.35 1.10
N ASP A 34 10.90 -17.10 1.32
CA ASP A 34 9.82 -17.53 0.44
C ASP A 34 8.95 -16.31 0.07
N PRO A 35 8.81 -15.97 -1.23
CA PRO A 35 8.02 -14.83 -1.67
C PRO A 35 6.51 -14.98 -1.42
N HIS A 36 6.01 -16.18 -1.15
CA HIS A 36 4.59 -16.40 -0.86
C HIS A 36 4.23 -16.15 0.61
N ARG A 37 5.20 -16.09 1.51
CA ARG A 37 4.96 -15.81 2.94
C ARG A 37 4.65 -14.33 3.17
N ASN A 38 3.83 -14.04 4.18
CA ASN A 38 3.42 -12.68 4.55
C ASN A 38 2.86 -11.91 3.34
N ALA A 39 1.98 -12.55 2.58
CA ALA A 39 1.35 -11.98 1.38
C ALA A 39 0.21 -11.01 1.75
N TYR A 40 0.50 -10.04 2.61
CA TYR A 40 -0.46 -9.11 3.18
C TYR A 40 -0.69 -7.89 2.28
N SER A 41 -1.62 -8.03 1.39
CA SER A 41 -2.21 -6.88 0.70
C SER A 41 -3.57 -7.29 0.13
N SER A 42 -4.59 -6.49 0.39
CA SER A 42 -5.88 -6.66 -0.29
C SER A 42 -5.73 -6.47 -1.81
N ALA A 43 -4.76 -5.67 -2.23
CA ALA A 43 -4.24 -5.55 -3.58
C ALA A 43 -5.31 -5.40 -4.69
N ALA A 44 -6.39 -4.65 -4.41
CA ALA A 44 -7.32 -4.23 -5.43
C ALA A 44 -6.68 -3.11 -6.27
N VAL A 45 -6.53 -3.34 -7.57
CA VAL A 45 -5.86 -2.42 -8.51
C VAL A 45 -6.75 -2.15 -9.71
N PRO A 46 -6.95 -0.88 -10.13
CA PRO A 46 -7.70 -0.55 -11.33
C PRO A 46 -7.11 -1.21 -12.57
N MET A 47 -7.96 -1.66 -13.49
CA MET A 47 -7.56 -2.37 -14.72
C MET A 47 -6.53 -1.58 -15.52
N ARG A 48 -6.74 -0.27 -15.68
CA ARG A 48 -5.80 0.61 -16.36
C ARG A 48 -4.39 0.55 -15.75
N ASP A 49 -4.30 0.54 -14.42
CA ASP A 49 -3.02 0.51 -13.72
C ASP A 49 -2.35 -0.84 -13.81
N VAL A 50 -3.12 -1.93 -13.77
CA VAL A 50 -2.63 -3.30 -13.99
C VAL A 50 -1.94 -3.41 -15.34
N LEU A 51 -2.60 -2.90 -16.40
CA LEU A 51 -2.08 -2.93 -17.77
C LEU A 51 -0.85 -2.01 -17.93
N GLN A 52 -0.92 -0.77 -17.43
CA GLN A 52 0.20 0.20 -17.52
C GLN A 52 1.45 -0.25 -16.75
N LEU A 53 1.29 -0.93 -15.64
CA LEU A 53 2.39 -1.44 -14.83
C LEU A 53 2.93 -2.79 -15.33
N GLY A 54 2.27 -3.39 -16.32
CA GLY A 54 2.67 -4.68 -16.89
C GLY A 54 2.56 -5.83 -15.87
N ILE A 55 1.52 -5.81 -15.01
CA ILE A 55 1.33 -6.88 -14.03
C ILE A 55 0.87 -8.16 -14.75
N PRO A 56 1.63 -9.27 -14.64
CA PRO A 56 1.31 -10.50 -15.34
C PRO A 56 -0.08 -11.06 -14.98
N ASN A 57 -0.76 -11.64 -15.96
CA ASN A 57 -2.10 -12.21 -15.77
C ASN A 57 -2.12 -13.33 -14.73
N ASP A 58 -1.03 -14.09 -14.59
CA ASP A 58 -0.89 -15.16 -13.60
C ASP A 58 -0.91 -14.64 -12.14
N CYS A 59 -0.70 -13.33 -11.96
CA CYS A 59 -0.82 -12.68 -10.67
C CYS A 59 -2.24 -12.19 -10.38
N TRP A 60 -3.17 -12.30 -11.36
CA TRP A 60 -4.54 -11.86 -11.18
C TRP A 60 -5.33 -12.92 -10.41
N GLY A 61 -6.01 -12.47 -9.37
CA GLY A 61 -7.03 -13.24 -8.69
C GLY A 61 -8.38 -13.01 -9.37
N SER A 62 -9.32 -12.32 -8.70
CA SER A 62 -10.62 -11.99 -9.26
C SER A 62 -10.63 -10.64 -9.96
N ARG A 63 -11.31 -10.55 -11.11
CA ARG A 63 -11.75 -9.28 -11.68
C ARG A 63 -12.96 -8.77 -10.89
N TRP A 64 -13.15 -7.46 -10.88
CA TRP A 64 -14.33 -6.87 -10.29
C TRP A 64 -14.87 -5.75 -11.20
N ASN A 65 -16.20 -5.66 -11.30
CA ASN A 65 -16.93 -4.64 -12.04
C ASN A 65 -18.03 -4.00 -11.18
N GLY A 66 -18.15 -4.43 -9.91
CA GLY A 66 -19.11 -3.90 -8.96
C GLY A 66 -18.49 -3.31 -7.71
N TRP A 67 -19.22 -2.37 -7.11
CA TRP A 67 -18.98 -1.85 -5.77
C TRP A 67 -20.15 -2.18 -4.87
N GLN A 68 -19.86 -2.52 -3.64
CA GLN A 68 -20.85 -2.75 -2.60
C GLN A 68 -20.44 -2.00 -1.34
N LEU A 69 -21.28 -1.09 -0.87
CA LEU A 69 -21.07 -0.37 0.38
C LEU A 69 -22.13 -0.78 1.39
N HIS A 70 -21.71 -1.25 2.54
CA HIS A 70 -22.55 -1.45 3.71
C HIS A 70 -22.43 -0.19 4.55
N ASP A 71 -23.55 0.46 4.77
CA ASP A 71 -23.62 1.72 5.51
C ASP A 71 -23.63 1.52 7.04
N PRO A 72 -23.62 2.60 7.84
CA PRO A 72 -23.68 2.49 9.30
C PRO A 72 -24.94 1.82 9.85
N GLU A 73 -26.02 1.75 9.10
CA GLU A 73 -27.28 1.10 9.51
C GLU A 73 -27.37 -0.35 9.01
N GLY A 74 -26.34 -0.81 8.29
CA GLY A 74 -26.27 -2.17 7.73
C GLY A 74 -26.97 -2.32 6.38
N MET A 75 -27.50 -1.24 5.81
CA MET A 75 -28.08 -1.28 4.47
C MET A 75 -26.98 -1.42 3.41
N THR A 76 -27.32 -2.12 2.33
CA THR A 76 -26.38 -2.41 1.24
C THR A 76 -26.71 -1.58 0.02
N HIS A 77 -25.70 -0.87 -0.49
CA HIS A 77 -25.77 -0.07 -1.70
C HIS A 77 -24.84 -0.67 -2.76
N GLN A 78 -25.31 -0.81 -4.00
CA GLN A 78 -24.56 -1.49 -5.08
C GLN A 78 -24.49 -0.64 -6.35
N TRP A 79 -23.35 -0.72 -7.03
CA TRP A 79 -23.09 -0.11 -8.33
C TRP A 79 -22.40 -1.13 -9.22
N TRP A 80 -22.77 -1.16 -10.49
CA TRP A 80 -22.25 -2.08 -11.47
C TRP A 80 -21.79 -1.35 -12.72
N ALA A 81 -20.66 -1.75 -13.26
CA ALA A 81 -20.17 -1.37 -14.58
C ALA A 81 -20.33 -2.54 -15.55
N ASN A 82 -20.38 -2.25 -16.84
CA ASN A 82 -20.42 -3.27 -17.88
C ASN A 82 -19.07 -3.99 -18.00
N ASP A 83 -17.98 -3.24 -17.88
CA ASP A 83 -16.62 -3.73 -18.00
C ASP A 83 -15.94 -3.91 -16.64
N ALA A 84 -14.89 -4.72 -16.60
CA ALA A 84 -14.08 -4.88 -15.40
C ALA A 84 -13.38 -3.58 -15.03
N LEU A 85 -13.65 -3.09 -13.82
CA LEU A 85 -13.03 -1.89 -13.25
C LEU A 85 -11.61 -2.14 -12.76
N GLY A 86 -11.31 -3.37 -12.37
CA GLY A 86 -9.99 -3.73 -11.86
C GLY A 86 -9.84 -5.21 -11.51
N VAL A 87 -8.77 -5.51 -10.80
CA VAL A 87 -8.36 -6.85 -10.38
C VAL A 87 -7.96 -6.85 -8.92
N VAL A 88 -8.37 -7.85 -8.18
CA VAL A 88 -7.77 -8.21 -6.89
C VAL A 88 -6.60 -9.14 -7.17
N LEU A 89 -5.39 -8.74 -6.82
CA LEU A 89 -4.19 -9.50 -7.14
C LEU A 89 -3.89 -10.58 -6.08
N ASP A 90 -3.31 -11.70 -6.53
CA ASP A 90 -2.58 -12.61 -5.67
C ASP A 90 -1.21 -11.99 -5.36
N PHE A 91 -1.09 -11.39 -4.18
CA PHE A 91 0.11 -10.64 -3.81
C PHE A 91 1.35 -11.54 -3.66
N GLY A 92 1.16 -12.80 -3.24
CA GLY A 92 2.25 -13.77 -3.17
C GLY A 92 2.79 -14.10 -4.55
N ARG A 93 1.90 -14.37 -5.52
CA ARG A 93 2.28 -14.59 -6.93
C ARG A 93 2.94 -13.37 -7.54
N LEU A 94 2.42 -12.16 -7.29
CA LEU A 94 3.03 -10.93 -7.79
C LEU A 94 4.47 -10.79 -7.29
N ARG A 95 4.71 -11.03 -6.00
CA ARG A 95 6.06 -10.93 -5.44
C ARG A 95 6.98 -11.99 -5.99
N ALA A 96 6.51 -13.25 -6.12
CA ALA A 96 7.27 -14.33 -6.75
C ALA A 96 7.66 -13.98 -8.19
N ALA A 97 6.72 -13.50 -8.99
CA ALA A 97 6.97 -13.06 -10.37
C ALA A 97 7.99 -11.91 -10.44
N LEU A 98 7.92 -10.96 -9.53
CA LEU A 98 8.90 -9.85 -9.46
C LEU A 98 10.30 -10.37 -9.06
N TRP A 99 10.41 -11.32 -8.14
CA TRP A 99 11.70 -11.92 -7.78
C TRP A 99 12.31 -12.67 -8.96
N GLU A 100 11.50 -13.45 -9.67
CA GLU A 100 11.93 -14.16 -10.87
C GLU A 100 12.38 -13.19 -11.98
N GLN A 101 11.61 -12.13 -12.23
CA GLN A 101 11.99 -11.08 -13.17
C GLN A 101 13.30 -10.37 -12.77
N ALA A 102 13.51 -10.12 -11.47
CA ALA A 102 14.75 -9.56 -10.96
C ALA A 102 15.95 -10.47 -11.26
N CYS A 103 15.84 -11.77 -10.97
CA CYS A 103 16.89 -12.75 -11.29
C CYS A 103 17.17 -12.80 -12.79
N ARG A 104 16.13 -12.83 -13.64
CA ARG A 104 16.27 -12.81 -15.11
C ARG A 104 16.95 -11.53 -15.64
N ALA A 105 16.74 -10.39 -14.95
CA ALA A 105 17.39 -9.13 -15.27
C ALA A 105 18.86 -9.04 -14.79
N GLY A 106 19.38 -10.09 -14.14
CA GLY A 106 20.75 -10.13 -13.61
C GLY A 106 20.92 -9.52 -12.22
N VAL A 107 19.82 -9.31 -11.47
CA VAL A 107 19.87 -8.87 -10.07
C VAL A 107 20.37 -10.01 -9.18
N HIS A 108 21.33 -9.72 -8.30
CA HIS A 108 21.76 -10.67 -7.27
C HIS A 108 20.78 -10.63 -6.10
N LEU A 109 19.80 -11.55 -6.11
CA LEU A 109 18.80 -11.69 -5.05
C LEU A 109 19.34 -12.52 -3.88
N ILE A 110 19.31 -11.98 -2.67
CA ILE A 110 19.67 -12.64 -1.41
C ILE A 110 18.41 -12.68 -0.52
N SER A 111 17.74 -13.82 -0.50
CA SER A 111 16.57 -14.07 0.33
C SER A 111 16.95 -14.65 1.69
N GLY A 112 16.08 -14.49 2.71
CA GLY A 112 16.35 -14.95 4.08
C GLY A 112 17.44 -14.14 4.79
N CYS A 113 17.73 -12.94 4.31
CA CYS A 113 18.82 -12.10 4.81
C CYS A 113 18.30 -10.70 5.22
N ARG A 114 18.80 -10.20 6.34
CA ARG A 114 18.52 -8.85 6.84
C ARG A 114 19.67 -7.91 6.57
N VAL A 115 19.34 -6.66 6.25
CA VAL A 115 20.32 -5.58 6.09
C VAL A 115 20.28 -4.69 7.34
N ALA A 116 21.44 -4.40 7.90
CA ALA A 116 21.62 -3.39 8.93
C ALA A 116 22.62 -2.34 8.44
N LEU A 117 22.31 -1.07 8.66
CA LEU A 117 23.22 0.03 8.36
C LEU A 117 24.28 0.13 9.46
N GLU A 118 25.57 0.11 9.09
CA GLU A 118 26.66 0.34 10.02
C GLU A 118 27.23 1.76 9.91
N GLN A 119 27.44 2.23 8.68
CA GLN A 119 27.97 3.56 8.42
C GLN A 119 27.32 4.17 7.18
N LEU A 120 26.96 5.44 7.26
CA LEU A 120 26.45 6.22 6.14
C LEU A 120 27.39 7.39 5.87
N GLN A 121 27.77 7.54 4.61
CA GLN A 121 28.56 8.65 4.07
C GLN A 121 27.83 9.32 2.92
N ASP A 122 28.37 10.43 2.43
CA ASP A 122 27.75 11.17 1.33
C ASP A 122 27.74 10.37 0.02
N ASP A 123 28.77 9.55 -0.22
CA ASP A 123 29.00 8.83 -1.49
C ASP A 123 28.87 7.30 -1.37
N CYS A 124 28.85 6.74 -0.17
CA CYS A 124 28.71 5.30 0.06
C CYS A 124 28.03 4.98 1.40
N ALA A 125 27.59 3.73 1.52
CA ALA A 125 27.10 3.18 2.78
C ALA A 125 27.76 1.84 3.05
N THR A 126 28.10 1.57 4.31
CA THR A 126 28.56 0.25 4.78
C THR A 126 27.42 -0.42 5.53
N VAL A 127 27.09 -1.64 5.12
CA VAL A 127 26.01 -2.44 5.68
C VAL A 127 26.51 -3.79 6.13
N GLU A 128 25.83 -4.35 7.09
CA GLU A 128 25.96 -5.73 7.53
C GLU A 128 24.78 -6.57 7.00
N LEU A 129 25.10 -7.69 6.35
CA LEU A 129 24.16 -8.69 5.88
C LEU A 129 24.10 -9.84 6.89
N ARG A 130 22.91 -10.13 7.43
CA ARG A 130 22.68 -11.13 8.48
C ARG A 130 21.73 -12.22 7.98
N SER A 131 22.26 -13.43 7.76
CA SER A 131 21.49 -14.61 7.32
C SER A 131 21.43 -15.66 8.43
N GLY A 132 20.32 -15.74 9.15
CA GLY A 132 20.10 -16.77 10.17
C GLY A 132 21.22 -16.88 11.20
N ARG A 133 21.85 -18.08 11.29
CA ARG A 133 22.98 -18.36 12.19
C ARG A 133 24.34 -18.24 11.51
N SER A 134 24.40 -17.90 10.24
CA SER A 134 25.66 -17.73 9.49
C SER A 134 26.42 -16.49 9.96
N ALA A 135 27.72 -16.47 9.72
CA ALA A 135 28.52 -15.28 9.97
C ALA A 135 27.96 -14.09 9.17
N SER A 136 27.91 -12.93 9.79
CA SER A 136 27.50 -11.72 9.11
C SER A 136 28.55 -11.30 8.09
N GLU A 137 28.08 -10.72 6.99
CA GLU A 137 28.93 -10.23 5.91
C GLU A 137 28.83 -8.71 5.82
N ARG A 138 29.98 -8.04 5.78
CA ARG A 138 30.04 -6.58 5.63
C ARG A 138 30.22 -6.20 4.16
N ARG A 139 29.45 -5.20 3.69
CA ARG A 139 29.50 -4.70 2.31
C ARG A 139 29.48 -3.18 2.28
N THR A 140 30.31 -2.59 1.43
CA THR A 140 30.26 -1.16 1.10
C THR A 140 29.62 -0.99 -0.28
N VAL A 141 28.60 -0.15 -0.36
CA VAL A 141 27.77 0.06 -1.56
C VAL A 141 27.71 1.54 -1.93
N ARG A 142 27.57 1.80 -3.23
CA ARG A 142 27.45 3.17 -3.77
C ARG A 142 26.12 3.82 -3.40
N TRP A 143 25.05 3.05 -3.50
CA TRP A 143 23.72 3.45 -3.09
C TRP A 143 23.10 2.36 -2.22
N LEU A 144 22.48 2.80 -1.14
CA LEU A 144 21.62 1.99 -0.27
C LEU A 144 20.19 2.47 -0.43
N VAL A 145 19.30 1.57 -0.84
CA VAL A 145 17.89 1.89 -1.02
C VAL A 145 17.07 1.27 0.10
N ASP A 146 16.37 2.10 0.86
CA ASP A 146 15.39 1.65 1.85
C ASP A 146 14.06 1.33 1.14
N ALA A 147 13.82 0.04 0.89
CA ALA A 147 12.56 -0.52 0.41
C ALA A 147 11.90 -1.40 1.49
N THR A 148 12.20 -1.14 2.78
CA THR A 148 11.72 -1.94 3.92
C THR A 148 10.27 -1.63 4.31
N GLY A 149 9.54 -0.93 3.45
CA GLY A 149 8.13 -0.59 3.63
C GLY A 149 7.91 0.47 4.72
N SER A 150 6.75 0.43 5.34
CA SER A 150 6.31 1.44 6.31
C SER A 150 7.19 1.57 7.55
N GLN A 151 8.01 0.57 7.83
CA GLN A 151 8.91 0.58 8.98
C GLN A 151 10.12 1.49 8.78
N ARG A 152 10.52 1.79 7.51
CA ARG A 152 11.63 2.69 7.18
C ARG A 152 12.91 2.35 7.96
N ILE A 153 13.28 1.07 7.97
CA ILE A 153 14.29 0.55 8.90
C ILE A 153 15.64 1.25 8.72
N LEU A 154 16.10 1.41 7.48
CA LEU A 154 17.42 2.00 7.21
C LEU A 154 17.42 3.52 7.42
N LEU A 155 16.36 4.22 7.03
CA LEU A 155 16.21 5.65 7.33
C LEU A 155 16.23 5.90 8.84
N ARG A 156 15.59 5.04 9.63
CA ARG A 156 15.60 5.14 11.10
C ARG A 156 16.98 4.88 11.68
N GLN A 157 17.70 3.86 11.16
CA GLN A 157 19.07 3.58 11.58
C GLN A 157 20.02 4.72 11.22
N ALA A 158 19.79 5.41 10.12
CA ALA A 158 20.55 6.59 9.71
C ALA A 158 20.20 7.87 10.50
N GLY A 159 19.25 7.80 11.43
CA GLY A 159 18.81 9.00 12.17
C GLY A 159 18.06 10.02 11.32
N VAL A 160 17.61 9.64 10.12
CA VAL A 160 16.77 10.52 9.29
C VAL A 160 15.45 10.75 10.04
N PRO A 161 15.06 12.00 10.29
CA PRO A 161 13.88 12.29 11.08
C PRO A 161 12.65 11.61 10.50
N VAL A 162 12.09 10.68 11.26
CA VAL A 162 10.74 10.18 11.08
C VAL A 162 9.90 11.05 12.01
N GLU A 163 8.91 11.74 11.48
CA GLU A 163 8.05 12.54 12.35
C GLU A 163 7.51 11.67 13.48
N THR A 164 7.90 12.02 14.71
CA THR A 164 7.50 11.33 15.94
C THR A 164 6.12 11.75 16.41
N ARG A 165 5.52 12.75 15.76
CA ARG A 165 4.17 13.20 16.10
C ARG A 165 3.17 12.12 15.67
N GLU A 166 2.25 11.83 16.56
CA GLU A 166 1.08 11.01 16.29
C GLU A 166 0.13 11.72 15.31
N ASP A 167 0.55 11.74 14.06
CA ASP A 167 -0.23 12.34 13.00
C ASP A 167 -0.98 11.22 12.27
N PRO A 168 -2.32 11.16 12.41
CA PRO A 168 -3.14 10.15 11.75
C PRO A 168 -3.05 10.21 10.22
N LEU A 169 -2.48 11.30 9.65
CA LEU A 169 -2.26 11.40 8.21
C LEU A 169 -1.02 10.67 7.71
N LEU A 170 -0.16 10.18 8.61
CA LEU A 170 1.12 9.57 8.24
C LEU A 170 1.07 8.05 8.24
N LYS A 171 0.17 7.45 9.01
CA LYS A 171 0.12 5.99 9.20
C LYS A 171 -1.30 5.48 9.16
N GLY A 172 -1.46 4.27 8.64
CA GLY A 172 -2.63 3.43 8.80
C GLY A 172 -2.22 2.06 9.31
N GLU A 173 -3.10 1.40 10.02
CA GLU A 173 -2.92 0.02 10.47
C GLU A 173 -4.06 -0.86 9.97
N GLY A 174 -3.78 -2.10 9.63
CA GLY A 174 -4.77 -3.04 9.14
C GLY A 174 -4.46 -4.48 9.47
N VAL A 175 -5.52 -5.30 9.49
CA VAL A 175 -5.44 -6.75 9.60
C VAL A 175 -6.37 -7.37 8.56
N GLU A 176 -5.94 -8.46 7.97
CA GLU A 176 -6.68 -9.19 6.93
C GLU A 176 -6.52 -10.69 7.13
N TRP A 177 -7.59 -11.42 6.90
CA TRP A 177 -7.57 -12.88 6.84
C TRP A 177 -7.92 -13.34 5.42
N LEU A 178 -7.19 -14.34 4.94
CA LEU A 178 -7.52 -15.08 3.74
C LEU A 178 -8.32 -16.31 4.15
N LEU A 179 -9.57 -16.38 3.68
CA LEU A 179 -10.51 -17.45 4.02
C LEU A 179 -10.72 -18.36 2.82
N GLN A 180 -10.84 -19.67 3.07
CA GLN A 180 -11.30 -20.66 2.09
C GLN A 180 -12.82 -20.70 2.12
N ALA A 181 -13.48 -20.37 1.03
CA ALA A 181 -14.93 -20.39 0.89
C ALA A 181 -15.38 -21.45 -0.12
N ASP A 182 -16.59 -21.96 0.06
CA ASP A 182 -17.29 -22.71 -0.97
C ASP A 182 -18.03 -21.76 -1.94
N ASP A 183 -18.65 -22.31 -2.97
CA ASP A 183 -19.40 -21.54 -3.96
C ASP A 183 -20.54 -20.74 -3.34
N ARG A 184 -21.25 -21.30 -2.37
CA ARG A 184 -22.39 -20.65 -1.69
C ARG A 184 -21.94 -19.45 -0.88
N ARG A 185 -20.84 -19.59 -0.13
CA ARG A 185 -20.31 -18.53 0.75
C ARG A 185 -19.56 -17.45 -0.02
N SER A 186 -18.94 -17.80 -1.17
CA SER A 186 -18.24 -16.85 -2.04
C SER A 186 -19.18 -16.06 -2.95
N ALA A 187 -20.30 -16.63 -3.37
CA ALA A 187 -21.22 -16.04 -4.35
C ALA A 187 -21.66 -14.59 -4.03
N PRO A 188 -22.00 -14.21 -2.77
CA PRO A 188 -22.40 -12.84 -2.45
C PRO A 188 -21.31 -11.79 -2.68
N TRP A 189 -20.03 -12.21 -2.77
CA TRP A 189 -18.87 -11.34 -2.83
C TRP A 189 -18.20 -11.30 -4.21
N ARG A 190 -18.62 -12.16 -5.13
CA ARG A 190 -18.03 -12.26 -6.48
C ARG A 190 -18.23 -10.98 -7.28
N ASP A 191 -17.27 -10.68 -8.13
CA ASP A 191 -17.29 -9.58 -9.11
C ASP A 191 -17.42 -8.17 -8.52
N ARG A 192 -17.20 -8.00 -7.22
CA ARG A 192 -17.34 -6.72 -6.52
C ARG A 192 -16.31 -6.50 -5.43
N LEU A 193 -16.06 -5.24 -5.13
CA LEU A 193 -15.36 -4.83 -3.91
C LEU A 193 -16.39 -4.40 -2.88
N SER A 194 -16.45 -5.10 -1.75
CA SER A 194 -17.40 -4.83 -0.68
C SER A 194 -16.71 -4.10 0.47
N PHE A 195 -17.29 -2.97 0.91
CA PHE A 195 -16.79 -2.15 2.01
C PHE A 195 -17.84 -1.99 3.09
N PHE A 196 -17.39 -1.94 4.34
CA PHE A 196 -18.20 -1.75 5.54
C PHE A 196 -17.79 -0.43 6.18
N LEU A 197 -18.70 0.53 6.14
CA LEU A 197 -18.47 1.94 6.49
C LEU A 197 -19.34 2.34 7.67
N GLY A 198 -18.73 2.59 8.83
CA GLY A 198 -19.45 2.98 10.03
C GLY A 198 -18.65 2.64 11.30
N SER A 199 -18.86 3.42 12.37
CA SER A 199 -18.09 3.28 13.61
C SER A 199 -18.34 1.94 14.32
N HIS A 200 -19.50 1.33 14.14
CA HIS A 200 -19.82 0.03 14.70
C HIS A 200 -19.08 -1.14 14.02
N TRP A 201 -18.71 -0.98 12.74
CA TRP A 201 -17.86 -1.93 12.04
C TRP A 201 -16.40 -1.78 12.47
N VAL A 202 -15.88 -0.57 12.28
CA VAL A 202 -14.49 -0.21 12.61
C VAL A 202 -14.43 1.26 13.00
N SER A 203 -14.14 1.57 14.25
CA SER A 203 -13.86 2.95 14.66
C SER A 203 -12.61 3.46 13.96
N HIS A 204 -12.65 4.68 13.45
CA HIS A 204 -11.56 5.37 12.75
C HIS A 204 -11.14 4.73 11.42
N GLY A 205 -11.97 3.90 10.80
CA GLY A 205 -11.60 3.18 9.59
C GLY A 205 -12.76 2.53 8.85
N TYR A 206 -12.46 1.41 8.20
CA TYR A 206 -13.44 0.64 7.44
C TYR A 206 -13.04 -0.83 7.35
N GLY A 207 -14.04 -1.67 7.02
CA GLY A 207 -13.82 -3.08 6.72
C GLY A 207 -14.03 -3.39 5.24
N TRP A 208 -13.57 -4.56 4.81
CA TRP A 208 -13.79 -5.04 3.44
C TRP A 208 -13.93 -6.56 3.36
N VAL A 209 -14.63 -7.01 2.31
CA VAL A 209 -14.59 -8.37 1.79
C VAL A 209 -14.31 -8.29 0.31
N PHE A 210 -13.18 -8.83 -0.14
CA PHE A 210 -12.78 -8.86 -1.54
C PHE A 210 -12.63 -10.29 -2.03
N PRO A 211 -13.16 -10.63 -3.23
CA PRO A 211 -12.90 -11.93 -3.83
C PRO A 211 -11.43 -12.04 -4.22
N MET A 212 -10.74 -13.08 -3.74
CA MET A 212 -9.39 -13.39 -4.19
C MET A 212 -9.43 -14.27 -5.45
N ASP A 213 -10.33 -15.22 -5.47
CA ASP A 213 -10.72 -16.06 -6.59
C ASP A 213 -12.09 -16.70 -6.31
N GLN A 214 -12.44 -17.77 -7.03
CA GLN A 214 -13.75 -18.42 -6.88
C GLN A 214 -14.01 -18.98 -5.47
N HIS A 215 -12.95 -19.36 -4.75
CA HIS A 215 -13.03 -20.07 -3.49
C HIS A 215 -12.27 -19.41 -2.34
N ARG A 216 -11.67 -18.23 -2.56
CA ARG A 216 -10.92 -17.53 -1.53
C ARG A 216 -11.38 -16.08 -1.38
N LEU A 217 -11.58 -15.67 -0.14
CA LEU A 217 -11.98 -14.30 0.21
C LEU A 217 -10.92 -13.65 1.08
N LYS A 218 -10.60 -12.38 0.79
CA LYS A 218 -9.82 -11.50 1.64
C LYS A 218 -10.77 -10.68 2.48
N VAL A 219 -10.77 -10.91 3.79
CA VAL A 219 -11.61 -10.17 4.74
C VAL A 219 -10.71 -9.38 5.66
N GLY A 220 -10.87 -8.08 5.69
CA GLY A 220 -9.98 -7.24 6.47
C GLY A 220 -10.64 -5.99 7.00
N ILE A 221 -9.90 -5.33 7.87
CA ILE A 221 -10.22 -4.01 8.39
C ILE A 221 -8.95 -3.17 8.47
N CYS A 222 -9.11 -1.87 8.29
CA CYS A 222 -8.04 -0.91 8.56
C CYS A 222 -8.59 0.32 9.26
N ARG A 223 -7.69 1.04 9.94
CA ARG A 223 -8.01 2.33 10.57
C ARG A 223 -6.81 3.26 10.58
N LEU A 224 -7.07 4.53 10.76
CA LEU A 224 -6.05 5.48 11.24
C LEU A 224 -5.86 5.26 12.75
N PRO A 225 -4.63 5.39 13.27
CA PRO A 225 -4.39 5.21 14.71
C PRO A 225 -5.32 6.11 15.53
N PRO A 226 -6.03 5.57 16.54
CA PRO A 226 -6.89 6.36 17.40
C PRO A 226 -6.06 7.36 18.21
N PRO A 227 -6.66 8.47 18.71
CA PRO A 227 -6.02 9.34 19.66
C PRO A 227 -5.54 8.56 20.90
N LEU A 228 -4.44 8.98 21.54
CA LEU A 228 -3.90 8.32 22.76
C LEU A 228 -4.93 8.17 23.88
N SER A 229 -5.90 9.05 23.95
CA SER A 229 -6.99 9.03 24.94
C SER A 229 -8.10 8.02 24.63
N GLY A 230 -8.12 7.45 23.42
CA GLY A 230 -9.16 6.52 22.96
C GLY A 230 -8.70 5.07 23.04
N ARG A 231 -9.27 4.28 23.97
CA ARG A 231 -9.19 2.83 23.91
C ARG A 231 -10.16 2.35 22.83
N GLY A 232 -9.73 2.37 21.57
CA GLY A 232 -10.45 1.67 20.50
C GLY A 232 -10.34 0.14 20.71
N ASP A 233 -11.36 -0.59 20.24
CA ASP A 233 -11.31 -2.06 20.20
C ASP A 233 -10.03 -2.54 19.51
N ALA A 234 -9.50 -3.69 19.96
CA ALA A 234 -8.40 -4.32 19.23
C ALA A 234 -8.86 -4.66 17.80
N LEU A 235 -8.05 -4.34 16.80
CA LEU A 235 -8.38 -4.60 15.38
C LEU A 235 -8.85 -6.04 15.15
N GLY A 236 -8.18 -7.02 15.76
CA GLY A 236 -8.57 -8.40 15.64
C GLY A 236 -9.99 -8.73 16.17
N SER A 237 -10.49 -8.00 17.16
CA SER A 237 -11.85 -8.15 17.66
C SER A 237 -12.87 -7.59 16.69
N SER A 238 -12.62 -6.42 16.12
CA SER A 238 -13.47 -5.82 15.09
C SER A 238 -13.51 -6.69 13.83
N LEU A 239 -12.37 -7.26 13.42
CA LEU A 239 -12.33 -8.17 12.28
C LEU A 239 -13.17 -9.44 12.52
N ARG A 240 -13.09 -10.04 13.70
CA ARG A 240 -13.92 -11.23 14.02
C ARG A 240 -15.41 -10.89 14.00
N ARG A 241 -15.83 -9.73 14.53
CA ARG A 241 -17.23 -9.28 14.44
C ARG A 241 -17.68 -9.13 12.99
N LEU A 242 -16.84 -8.54 12.12
CA LEU A 242 -17.13 -8.41 10.70
C LEU A 242 -17.27 -9.78 10.03
N ILE A 243 -16.34 -10.70 10.26
CA ILE A 243 -16.37 -12.07 9.73
C ILE A 243 -17.65 -12.81 10.17
N GLN A 244 -18.02 -12.67 11.43
CA GLN A 244 -19.25 -13.27 12.00
C GLN A 244 -20.51 -12.64 11.38
N HIS A 245 -20.55 -11.32 11.23
CA HIS A 245 -21.67 -10.64 10.57
C HIS A 245 -21.87 -11.10 9.13
N CYS A 246 -20.79 -11.38 8.41
CA CYS A 246 -20.81 -11.87 7.03
C CYS A 246 -21.10 -13.38 6.92
N ASP A 247 -21.34 -14.08 8.02
CA ASP A 247 -21.51 -15.55 8.07
C ASP A 247 -20.30 -16.31 7.50
N LEU A 248 -19.09 -15.82 7.78
CA LEU A 248 -17.83 -16.38 7.31
C LEU A 248 -16.94 -16.97 8.41
N ASP A 249 -17.40 -16.98 9.65
CA ASP A 249 -16.65 -17.40 10.85
C ASP A 249 -16.36 -18.90 10.91
N SER A 250 -17.19 -19.71 10.24
CA SER A 250 -16.98 -21.16 10.09
C SER A 250 -15.98 -21.55 9.01
N LEU A 251 -15.52 -20.60 8.18
CA LEU A 251 -14.62 -20.89 7.08
C LEU A 251 -13.18 -21.12 7.55
N PRO A 252 -12.44 -22.06 6.92
CA PRO A 252 -11.03 -22.26 7.19
C PRO A 252 -10.22 -21.00 6.89
N VAL A 253 -9.36 -20.60 7.82
CA VAL A 253 -8.43 -19.48 7.67
C VAL A 253 -7.14 -20.01 7.06
N LEU A 254 -6.82 -19.57 5.83
CA LEU A 254 -5.61 -19.96 5.12
C LEU A 254 -4.40 -19.12 5.55
N ASP A 255 -4.61 -17.82 5.81
CA ASP A 255 -3.57 -16.92 6.25
C ASP A 255 -4.14 -15.79 7.11
N ARG A 256 -3.32 -15.29 8.02
CA ARG A 256 -3.62 -14.13 8.89
C ARG A 256 -2.44 -13.19 8.84
N HIS A 257 -2.69 -11.98 8.45
CA HIS A 257 -1.64 -10.99 8.40
C HIS A 257 -2.16 -9.61 8.83
N GLY A 258 -1.23 -8.75 9.14
CA GLY A 258 -1.50 -7.36 9.47
C GLY A 258 -0.26 -6.53 9.21
N GLY A 259 -0.46 -5.24 9.06
CA GLY A 259 0.63 -4.35 8.74
C GLY A 259 0.30 -2.90 9.00
N LEU A 260 1.37 -2.12 8.91
CA LEU A 260 1.31 -0.67 8.89
C LEU A 260 1.51 -0.21 7.45
N VAL A 261 0.87 0.88 7.08
CA VAL A 261 1.12 1.61 5.85
C VAL A 261 1.53 3.04 6.17
N SER A 262 2.35 3.64 5.32
CA SER A 262 2.84 5.01 5.52
C SER A 262 2.49 5.91 4.36
N SER A 263 2.12 7.16 4.67
CA SER A 263 1.76 8.18 3.70
C SER A 263 2.65 9.42 3.83
N THR A 264 2.93 10.07 2.70
CA THR A 264 3.62 11.37 2.67
C THR A 264 2.65 12.48 2.28
N VAL A 265 1.71 12.79 3.16
CA VAL A 265 0.81 13.94 2.97
C VAL A 265 1.54 15.25 3.24
N ARG A 266 2.55 15.23 4.11
CA ARG A 266 3.38 16.39 4.47
C ARG A 266 4.58 16.51 3.54
N ARG A 267 4.97 17.75 3.24
CA ARG A 267 6.03 18.09 2.28
C ARG A 267 7.45 18.07 2.86
N ASP A 268 7.57 18.07 4.17
CA ASP A 268 8.82 18.23 4.94
C ASP A 268 9.52 16.90 5.28
N GLN A 269 8.88 15.76 4.99
CA GLN A 269 9.46 14.46 5.28
C GLN A 269 10.62 14.14 4.33
N SER A 270 11.82 13.90 4.86
CA SER A 270 12.98 13.49 4.06
C SER A 270 12.84 12.07 3.53
N MET A 271 13.23 11.86 2.28
CA MET A 271 13.25 10.55 1.62
C MET A 271 14.64 9.93 1.55
N GLY A 272 15.64 10.55 2.18
CA GLY A 272 17.00 10.06 2.20
C GLY A 272 18.01 11.09 2.71
N HIS A 273 19.26 10.66 2.78
CA HIS A 273 20.43 11.48 3.09
C HIS A 273 21.70 10.78 2.62
N GLY A 274 22.66 11.50 2.05
CA GLY A 274 23.90 10.93 1.54
C GLY A 274 23.64 9.79 0.55
N ALA A 275 24.28 8.64 0.77
CA ALA A 275 24.12 7.45 -0.07
C ALA A 275 22.84 6.62 0.22
N LEU A 276 21.93 7.08 1.07
CA LEU A 276 20.69 6.39 1.43
C LEU A 276 19.47 7.11 0.85
N ILE A 277 18.59 6.34 0.16
CA ILE A 277 17.31 6.85 -0.40
C ILE A 277 16.19 5.83 -0.21
N ALA A 278 14.96 6.30 -0.04
CA ALA A 278 13.78 5.45 0.18
C ALA A 278 12.90 5.33 -1.07
N VAL A 279 12.19 4.18 -1.17
CA VAL A 279 11.22 3.91 -2.23
C VAL A 279 9.99 3.19 -1.68
N GLY A 280 8.85 3.31 -2.36
CA GLY A 280 7.60 2.69 -1.92
C GLY A 280 7.10 3.26 -0.60
N ASP A 281 6.58 2.40 0.26
CA ASP A 281 6.05 2.84 1.57
C ASP A 281 7.13 3.41 2.50
N ALA A 282 8.41 3.09 2.30
CA ALA A 282 9.49 3.77 2.99
C ALA A 282 9.60 5.24 2.57
N ALA A 283 9.19 5.60 1.35
CA ALA A 283 9.00 6.96 0.88
C ALA A 283 7.57 7.50 1.12
N GLY A 284 6.72 6.75 1.84
CA GLY A 284 5.37 7.18 2.23
C GLY A 284 4.37 7.21 1.07
N THR A 285 4.35 6.21 0.22
CA THR A 285 3.51 6.18 -1.01
C THR A 285 2.14 5.55 -0.84
N CYS A 286 1.69 5.22 0.37
CA CYS A 286 0.33 4.74 0.58
C CYS A 286 -0.67 5.89 0.72
N ASN A 287 -1.80 5.82 0.02
CA ASN A 287 -2.93 6.74 0.21
C ASN A 287 -3.84 6.22 1.32
N LEU A 288 -4.05 7.02 2.36
CA LEU A 288 -4.82 6.60 3.54
C LEU A 288 -6.33 6.71 3.37
N LEU A 289 -6.84 7.32 2.29
CA LEU A 289 -8.29 7.35 2.05
C LEU A 289 -8.82 5.96 1.67
N GLY A 290 -8.15 5.28 0.76
CA GLY A 290 -8.49 3.92 0.32
C GLY A 290 -7.53 2.83 0.80
N GLY A 291 -6.54 3.15 1.64
CA GLY A 291 -5.50 2.19 2.05
C GLY A 291 -4.65 1.68 0.88
N GLU A 292 -4.55 2.45 -0.20
CA GLU A 292 -3.98 2.04 -1.47
C GLU A 292 -2.52 2.48 -1.59
N GLY A 293 -1.60 1.51 -1.75
CA GLY A 293 -0.16 1.77 -1.84
C GLY A 293 0.53 1.10 -3.03
N LEU A 294 0.08 -0.08 -3.47
CA LEU A 294 0.81 -0.94 -4.39
C LEU A 294 1.21 -0.25 -5.71
N ARG A 295 0.26 0.35 -6.43
CA ARG A 295 0.55 1.02 -7.70
C ARG A 295 1.43 2.25 -7.53
N HIS A 296 1.30 2.98 -6.43
CA HIS A 296 2.15 4.13 -6.12
C HIS A 296 3.57 3.68 -5.73
N ALA A 297 3.70 2.56 -5.02
CA ALA A 297 4.98 1.96 -4.70
C ALA A 297 5.74 1.55 -5.98
N LEU A 298 5.08 0.85 -6.91
CA LEU A 298 5.67 0.48 -8.21
C LEU A 298 6.06 1.71 -9.04
N ARG A 299 5.19 2.74 -9.10
CA ARG A 299 5.49 4.00 -9.82
C ARG A 299 6.61 4.81 -9.19
N SER A 300 6.74 4.78 -7.85
CA SER A 300 7.87 5.43 -7.18
C SER A 300 9.20 4.79 -7.55
N SER A 301 9.20 3.48 -7.77
CA SER A 301 10.37 2.71 -8.20
C SER A 301 10.78 3.07 -9.61
N ASP A 302 9.83 3.12 -10.55
CA ASP A 302 10.10 3.54 -11.92
C ASP A 302 10.68 4.96 -11.94
N LEU A 303 10.10 5.87 -11.15
CA LEU A 303 10.58 7.25 -11.04
C LEU A 303 11.98 7.36 -10.44
N LEU A 304 12.29 6.58 -9.39
CA LEU A 304 13.62 6.58 -8.79
C LEU A 304 14.65 6.00 -9.77
N ALA A 305 14.31 4.94 -10.49
CA ALA A 305 15.18 4.37 -11.52
C ALA A 305 15.52 5.40 -12.61
N ASP A 306 14.52 6.16 -13.09
CA ASP A 306 14.74 7.23 -14.08
C ASP A 306 15.69 8.30 -13.53
N VAL A 307 15.47 8.78 -12.30
CA VAL A 307 16.31 9.79 -11.65
C VAL A 307 17.75 9.31 -11.45
N MET A 308 17.95 8.05 -11.06
CA MET A 308 19.28 7.47 -10.87
C MET A 308 20.00 7.24 -12.21
N SER A 309 19.27 6.96 -13.29
CA SER A 309 19.83 6.85 -14.64
C SER A 309 20.25 8.22 -15.19
N ASP A 310 19.44 9.26 -14.95
CA ASP A 310 19.77 10.65 -15.31
C ASP A 310 21.03 11.14 -14.56
N GLU A 311 21.19 10.77 -13.27
CA GLU A 311 22.39 11.09 -12.48
C GLU A 311 23.66 10.47 -13.07
N ARG A 312 23.54 9.25 -13.59
CA ARG A 312 24.67 8.57 -14.23
C ARG A 312 25.18 9.32 -15.48
N ALA A 313 24.26 9.92 -16.23
CA ALA A 313 24.59 10.77 -17.38
C ALA A 313 25.12 12.15 -16.96
N HIS A 314 24.63 12.68 -15.86
CA HIS A 314 24.92 14.01 -15.33
C HIS A 314 25.14 13.96 -13.82
N PRO A 315 26.36 13.61 -13.33
CA PRO A 315 26.64 13.43 -11.91
C PRO A 315 26.27 14.67 -11.06
N GLN A 316 25.47 14.45 -10.05
CA GLN A 316 25.02 15.46 -9.09
C GLN A 316 25.43 15.07 -7.65
N LYS A 317 25.40 16.05 -6.73
CA LYS A 317 25.50 15.70 -5.31
C LYS A 317 24.31 14.86 -4.87
N ARG A 318 24.53 13.87 -4.00
CA ARG A 318 23.51 12.91 -3.54
C ARG A 318 22.24 13.57 -3.02
N ASP A 319 22.39 14.59 -2.18
CA ASP A 319 21.24 15.33 -1.63
C ASP A 319 20.45 16.08 -2.71
N ALA A 320 21.12 16.53 -3.78
CA ALA A 320 20.44 17.13 -4.93
C ALA A 320 19.61 16.10 -5.69
N LEU A 321 20.13 14.86 -5.87
CA LEU A 321 19.38 13.74 -6.45
C LEU A 321 18.17 13.38 -5.59
N ILE A 322 18.36 13.23 -4.27
CA ILE A 322 17.28 12.94 -3.31
C ILE A 322 16.21 14.03 -3.37
N SER A 323 16.60 15.30 -3.40
CA SER A 323 15.71 16.44 -3.52
C SER A 323 14.95 16.42 -4.85
N HIS A 324 15.62 16.09 -5.95
CA HIS A 324 15.01 15.96 -7.28
C HIS A 324 13.99 14.83 -7.32
N TYR A 325 14.35 13.63 -6.82
CA TYR A 325 13.41 12.51 -6.69
C TYR A 325 12.20 12.88 -5.84
N SER A 326 12.42 13.49 -4.67
CA SER A 326 11.36 13.92 -3.76
C SER A 326 10.41 14.92 -4.44
N PHE A 327 10.95 15.89 -5.19
CA PHE A 327 10.16 16.85 -5.96
C PHE A 327 9.33 16.15 -7.05
N ARG A 328 9.96 15.28 -7.86
CA ARG A 328 9.28 14.54 -8.93
C ARG A 328 8.19 13.62 -8.37
N LEU A 329 8.44 12.93 -7.26
CA LEU A 329 7.46 12.06 -6.62
C LEU A 329 6.25 12.86 -6.12
N ARG A 330 6.47 13.97 -5.42
CA ARG A 330 5.39 14.86 -4.96
C ARG A 330 4.58 15.43 -6.12
N ARG A 331 5.24 15.82 -7.20
CA ARG A 331 4.58 16.28 -8.42
C ARG A 331 3.75 15.17 -9.08
N ARG A 332 4.25 13.93 -9.09
CA ARG A 332 3.54 12.75 -9.61
C ARG A 332 2.31 12.40 -8.78
N LEU A 333 2.40 12.44 -7.46
CA LEU A 333 1.27 12.25 -6.55
C LEU A 333 0.22 13.36 -6.71
N GLY A 334 0.68 14.59 -6.98
CA GLY A 334 -0.15 15.73 -7.33
C GLY A 334 -0.89 16.36 -6.14
N TRP A 335 -1.62 17.43 -6.40
CA TRP A 335 -2.37 18.18 -5.39
C TRP A 335 -3.53 17.38 -4.76
N ARG A 336 -4.12 16.46 -5.54
CA ARG A 336 -5.20 15.58 -5.08
C ARG A 336 -4.76 14.66 -3.95
N TRP A 337 -3.48 14.27 -3.92
CA TRP A 337 -2.91 13.48 -2.83
C TRP A 337 -3.04 14.17 -1.47
N GLY A 338 -2.69 15.45 -1.39
CA GLY A 338 -2.83 16.22 -0.15
C GLY A 338 -4.30 16.39 0.28
N ILE A 339 -5.24 16.51 -0.69
CA ILE A 339 -6.67 16.55 -0.39
C ILE A 339 -7.15 15.19 0.10
N SER A 340 -6.77 14.09 -0.56
CA SER A 340 -7.19 12.74 -0.15
C SER A 340 -6.75 12.42 1.27
N GLY A 341 -5.54 12.86 1.69
CA GLY A 341 -5.08 12.71 3.06
C GLY A 341 -5.94 13.48 4.09
N ARG A 342 -6.34 14.72 3.77
CA ARG A 342 -7.24 15.50 4.62
C ARG A 342 -8.63 14.89 4.69
N LEU A 343 -9.13 14.34 3.58
CA LEU A 343 -10.40 13.62 3.54
C LEU A 343 -10.31 12.33 4.36
N ALA A 344 -9.23 11.58 4.28
CA ALA A 344 -9.00 10.40 5.12
C ALA A 344 -9.10 10.76 6.60
N ARG A 345 -8.43 11.85 7.04
CA ARG A 345 -8.55 12.34 8.40
C ARG A 345 -9.98 12.69 8.78
N ARG A 346 -10.68 13.46 7.94
CA ARG A 346 -12.08 13.88 8.22
C ARG A 346 -13.01 12.68 8.22
N THR A 347 -12.84 11.74 7.29
CA THR A 347 -13.73 10.60 7.10
C THR A 347 -13.49 9.53 8.13
N TRP A 348 -12.24 9.04 8.21
CA TRP A 348 -11.91 7.88 9.03
C TRP A 348 -11.56 8.24 10.46
N TRP A 349 -10.62 9.15 10.66
CA TRP A 349 -10.19 9.49 12.02
C TRP A 349 -11.29 10.13 12.85
N GLY A 350 -12.22 10.84 12.21
CA GLY A 350 -13.42 11.37 12.86
C GLY A 350 -14.58 10.38 12.95
N LEU A 351 -14.43 9.13 12.50
CA LEU A 351 -15.49 8.12 12.50
C LEU A 351 -15.46 7.31 13.82
N ASP A 352 -15.92 7.92 14.89
CA ASP A 352 -15.84 7.37 16.25
C ASP A 352 -17.17 7.47 17.04
N ALA A 353 -18.23 8.04 16.44
CA ALA A 353 -19.46 8.34 17.15
C ALA A 353 -20.68 8.37 16.21
N PRO A 354 -21.90 8.20 16.74
CA PRO A 354 -23.16 8.20 15.96
C PRO A 354 -23.38 9.44 15.07
N ARG A 355 -22.81 10.59 15.46
CA ARG A 355 -22.89 11.80 14.62
C ARG A 355 -22.08 11.65 13.33
N ALA A 356 -20.94 10.99 13.41
CA ALA A 356 -20.11 10.71 12.24
C ALA A 356 -20.75 9.64 11.36
N ASP A 357 -21.41 8.65 11.95
CA ASP A 357 -22.18 7.65 11.21
C ASP A 357 -23.31 8.28 10.41
N ARG A 358 -24.05 9.24 10.98
CA ARG A 358 -25.07 9.99 10.23
C ARG A 358 -24.51 10.79 9.04
N ARG A 359 -23.29 11.31 9.15
CA ARG A 359 -22.62 11.95 8.00
C ARG A 359 -22.21 10.92 6.94
N MET A 360 -21.71 9.76 7.38
CA MET A 360 -21.35 8.67 6.46
C MET A 360 -22.57 8.16 5.70
N LEU A 361 -23.68 7.95 6.40
CA LEU A 361 -24.95 7.55 5.80
C LEU A 361 -25.39 8.53 4.71
N ARG A 362 -25.42 9.83 5.01
CA ARG A 362 -25.76 10.86 4.03
C ARG A 362 -24.81 10.87 2.83
N LEU A 363 -23.51 10.66 3.05
CA LEU A 363 -22.54 10.58 1.96
C LEU A 363 -22.84 9.38 1.03
N ILE A 364 -23.13 8.21 1.60
CA ILE A 364 -23.44 7.00 0.83
C ILE A 364 -24.76 7.18 0.06
N GLU A 365 -25.79 7.78 0.67
CA GLU A 365 -27.04 8.13 -0.01
C GLU A 365 -26.79 9.09 -1.18
N GLY A 366 -25.93 10.09 -0.98
CA GLY A 366 -25.53 11.02 -2.04
C GLY A 366 -24.83 10.32 -3.19
N LEU A 367 -23.91 9.41 -2.89
CA LEU A 367 -23.23 8.58 -3.90
C LEU A 367 -24.23 7.70 -4.65
N SER A 368 -25.19 7.08 -3.95
CA SER A 368 -26.22 6.22 -4.57
C SER A 368 -27.08 6.98 -5.58
N ARG A 369 -27.29 8.28 -5.38
CA ARG A 369 -28.09 9.12 -6.28
C ARG A 369 -27.30 9.79 -7.40
N GLN A 370 -26.00 9.99 -7.21
CA GLN A 370 -25.19 10.90 -8.04
C GLN A 370 -24.03 10.22 -8.80
N ALA A 371 -23.63 9.01 -8.38
CA ALA A 371 -22.43 8.36 -8.89
C ALA A 371 -22.74 7.00 -9.52
N GLY A 372 -22.00 6.64 -10.58
CA GLY A 372 -21.92 5.32 -11.14
C GLY A 372 -20.71 4.52 -10.58
N ALA A 373 -20.56 3.29 -11.03
CA ALA A 373 -19.46 2.42 -10.58
C ALA A 373 -18.08 2.95 -10.98
N GLU A 374 -17.96 3.50 -12.17
CA GLU A 374 -16.74 4.15 -12.66
C GLU A 374 -16.40 5.42 -11.86
N ASP A 375 -17.43 6.13 -11.41
CA ASP A 375 -17.27 7.33 -10.59
C ASP A 375 -16.67 6.99 -9.23
N LEU A 376 -17.12 5.91 -8.59
CA LEU A 376 -16.54 5.42 -7.34
C LEU A 376 -15.07 5.04 -7.54
N SER A 377 -14.74 4.37 -8.66
CA SER A 377 -13.36 4.05 -9.00
C SER A 377 -12.51 5.31 -9.17
N GLN A 378 -13.02 6.36 -9.85
CA GLN A 378 -12.32 7.63 -10.01
C GLN A 378 -12.16 8.39 -8.69
N LEU A 379 -13.15 8.34 -7.80
CA LEU A 379 -13.06 8.95 -6.47
C LEU A 379 -11.99 8.26 -5.62
N LEU A 380 -12.00 6.93 -5.56
CA LEU A 380 -11.14 6.17 -4.67
C LEU A 380 -9.70 6.05 -5.20
N PHE A 381 -9.52 5.82 -6.50
CA PHE A 381 -8.20 5.56 -7.09
C PHE A 381 -7.59 6.78 -7.79
N ASP A 382 -8.38 7.64 -8.44
CA ASP A 382 -7.87 8.82 -9.14
C ASP A 382 -8.01 10.11 -8.33
N TYR A 383 -8.67 10.02 -7.16
CA TYR A 383 -8.89 11.14 -6.24
C TYR A 383 -9.57 12.34 -6.93
N ARG A 384 -10.52 12.07 -7.86
CA ARG A 384 -11.21 13.10 -8.64
C ARG A 384 -12.37 13.74 -7.87
N PHE A 385 -12.06 14.32 -6.72
CA PHE A 385 -13.04 14.96 -5.83
C PHE A 385 -13.69 16.19 -6.45
N GLU A 386 -12.98 16.93 -7.30
CA GLU A 386 -13.46 18.13 -7.94
C GLU A 386 -14.68 17.89 -8.83
N ARG A 387 -14.82 16.68 -9.37
CA ARG A 387 -15.94 16.31 -10.24
C ARG A 387 -17.24 16.15 -9.46
N TYR A 388 -17.14 15.68 -8.22
CA TYR A 388 -18.31 15.31 -7.40
C TYR A 388 -18.43 16.18 -6.15
N GLY A 389 -17.37 16.87 -5.72
CA GLY A 389 -17.34 17.66 -4.50
C GLY A 389 -18.51 18.63 -4.35
N PRO A 390 -18.83 19.46 -5.35
CA PRO A 390 -19.99 20.36 -5.28
C PRO A 390 -21.33 19.62 -5.14
N ARG A 391 -21.47 18.46 -5.81
CA ARG A 391 -22.70 17.66 -5.79
C ARG A 391 -22.89 16.91 -4.48
N LEU A 392 -21.79 16.50 -3.83
CA LEU A 392 -21.81 15.79 -2.56
C LEU A 392 -21.81 16.73 -1.35
N LEU A 393 -21.55 18.02 -1.54
CA LEU A 393 -21.49 19.00 -0.47
C LEU A 393 -22.75 19.00 0.42
N PRO A 394 -24.00 18.94 -0.12
CA PRO A 394 -25.21 18.87 0.69
C PRO A 394 -25.28 17.65 1.62
N TYR A 395 -24.55 16.57 1.31
CA TYR A 395 -24.50 15.35 2.09
C TYR A 395 -23.34 15.31 3.09
N LEU A 396 -22.38 16.23 2.97
CA LEU A 396 -21.20 16.34 3.84
C LEU A 396 -21.37 17.36 4.98
N ILE A 397 -22.32 18.29 4.84
CA ILE A 397 -22.69 19.30 5.83
C ILE A 397 -23.88 18.79 6.62
#